data_1444b7d6477030caa60a0b353dfe69e4
#
_entry.id   1444b7d6477030caa60a0b353dfe69e4
#
_cell.length_a   1.000
_cell.length_b   1.000
_cell.length_c   1.000
_cell.angle_alpha   90.00
_cell.angle_beta   90.00
_cell.angle_gamma   90.00
#
_symmetry.space_group_name_H-M   'P 1'
#
loop_
_entity.id
_entity.type
_entity.pdbx_description
1 polymer ?
#
loop_
_entity_poly.entity_id
_entity_poly.type
_entity_poly.pdbx_seq_one_letter_code
_entity_poly.pdbx_strand_id
1 'polypeptide(L)'
;AGADVKGQRIIFPRGLVRSIIQATTPREFTQYARNPARNVVIGGNNTVFSPAYGSPFVTDIDKGRRYGTIEDFQNFIKLAYSTPYLHHSGGTVCEPVDLPVNKRHLEMVYSHIKYSDKAFMGSVTTAPRAAESIEL
;
A
#
# COMPACT_ATOMS: atom_id res chain seq x y z
N ALA A 1 -4.06 21.61 -17.88
CA ALA A 1 -3.43 20.34 -18.27
C ALA A 1 -3.79 19.90 -19.71
N GLY A 2 -4.67 20.61 -20.42
CA GLY A 2 -5.07 20.30 -21.79
C GLY A 2 -6.29 19.37 -21.93
N ALA A 3 -7.02 19.13 -20.85
CA ALA A 3 -8.31 18.44 -20.91
C ALA A 3 -9.46 19.43 -21.11
N ASP A 4 -10.51 18.99 -21.83
CA ASP A 4 -11.75 19.76 -22.01
C ASP A 4 -12.76 19.40 -20.92
N VAL A 5 -13.42 20.43 -20.35
CA VAL A 5 -14.46 20.25 -19.34
C VAL A 5 -15.81 20.66 -19.91
N LYS A 6 -16.77 19.72 -19.93
CA LYS A 6 -18.15 19.97 -20.40
C LYS A 6 -19.14 19.54 -19.30
N GLY A 7 -19.56 20.48 -18.47
CA GLY A 7 -20.40 20.19 -17.29
C GLY A 7 -19.64 19.28 -16.31
N GLN A 8 -20.17 18.10 -16.04
CA GLN A 8 -19.54 17.09 -15.16
C GLN A 8 -18.62 16.10 -15.91
N ARG A 9 -18.47 16.28 -17.23
CA ARG A 9 -17.64 15.38 -18.05
C ARG A 9 -16.29 16.02 -18.34
N ILE A 10 -15.22 15.28 -18.09
CA ILE A 10 -13.84 15.63 -18.45
C ILE A 10 -13.44 14.77 -19.64
N ILE A 11 -12.98 15.42 -20.74
CA ILE A 11 -12.58 14.77 -21.97
C ILE A 11 -11.08 14.94 -22.13
N PHE A 12 -10.35 13.83 -22.17
CA PHE A 12 -8.91 13.83 -22.41
C PHE A 12 -8.65 13.61 -23.91
N PRO A 13 -7.95 14.54 -24.58
CA PRO A 13 -7.47 14.31 -25.96
C PRO A 13 -6.62 13.03 -26.04
N ARG A 14 -6.69 12.37 -27.19
CA ARG A 14 -5.92 11.13 -27.40
C ARG A 14 -4.42 11.37 -27.17
N GLY A 15 -3.81 10.55 -26.31
CA GLY A 15 -2.39 10.61 -26.01
C GLY A 15 -1.99 11.56 -24.87
N LEU A 16 -2.87 12.50 -24.45
CA LEU A 16 -2.57 13.49 -23.41
C LEU A 16 -2.12 12.81 -22.09
N VAL A 17 -2.92 11.89 -21.57
CA VAL A 17 -2.62 11.21 -20.30
C VAL A 17 -1.28 10.46 -20.39
N ARG A 18 -1.06 9.72 -21.48
CA ARG A 18 0.19 8.98 -21.69
C ARG A 18 1.40 9.91 -21.75
N SER A 19 1.33 11.01 -22.50
CA SER A 19 2.45 11.96 -22.65
C SER A 19 2.81 12.60 -21.31
N ILE A 20 1.82 12.98 -20.50
CA ILE A 20 2.05 13.56 -19.17
C ILE A 20 2.70 12.52 -18.24
N ILE A 21 2.15 11.30 -18.18
CA ILE A 21 2.72 10.25 -17.34
C ILE A 21 4.17 9.95 -17.75
N GLN A 22 4.45 9.81 -19.04
CA GLN A 22 5.81 9.53 -19.52
C GLN A 22 6.80 10.65 -19.22
N ALA A 23 6.33 11.91 -19.23
CA ALA A 23 7.17 13.08 -18.95
C ALA A 23 7.42 13.30 -17.45
N THR A 24 6.49 12.89 -16.58
CA THR A 24 6.51 13.22 -15.14
C THR A 24 6.87 12.06 -14.24
N THR A 25 6.67 10.82 -14.70
CA THR A 25 6.97 9.61 -13.88
C THR A 25 8.49 9.43 -13.78
N PRO A 26 9.04 9.34 -12.57
CA PRO A 26 10.45 9.00 -12.39
C PRO A 26 10.73 7.59 -12.91
N ARG A 27 11.91 7.38 -13.49
CA ARG A 27 12.33 6.05 -13.94
C ARG A 27 12.59 5.10 -12.78
N GLU A 28 13.11 5.64 -11.70
CA GLU A 28 13.40 4.93 -10.45
C GLU A 28 13.15 5.87 -9.27
N PHE A 29 12.75 5.31 -8.15
CA PHE A 29 12.70 6.02 -6.88
C PHE A 29 13.02 5.07 -5.73
N THR A 30 13.58 5.63 -4.64
CA THR A 30 13.82 4.89 -3.41
C THR A 30 12.63 5.03 -2.49
N GLN A 31 12.09 3.90 -2.06
CA GLN A 31 11.14 3.85 -0.96
C GLN A 31 11.93 3.55 0.32
N TYR A 32 11.88 4.48 1.24
CA TYR A 32 12.63 4.41 2.50
C TYR A 32 11.91 3.51 3.49
N ALA A 33 12.69 2.68 4.15
CA ALA A 33 12.27 1.81 5.24
C ALA A 33 12.70 2.39 6.58
N ARG A 34 12.07 1.96 7.67
CA ARG A 34 12.50 2.33 9.02
C ARG A 34 13.94 1.90 9.31
N ASN A 35 14.36 0.76 8.77
CA ASN A 35 15.75 0.34 8.74
C ASN A 35 16.35 0.70 7.37
N PRO A 36 17.33 1.63 7.28
CA PRO A 36 17.89 2.04 6.01
C PRO A 36 18.50 0.90 5.18
N ALA A 37 18.97 -0.17 5.81
CA ALA A 37 19.47 -1.36 5.12
C ALA A 37 18.38 -2.14 4.36
N ARG A 38 17.11 -1.80 4.59
CA ARG A 38 15.93 -2.39 3.95
C ARG A 38 15.22 -1.42 3.00
N ASN A 39 15.87 -0.30 2.65
CA ASN A 39 15.37 0.56 1.58
C ASN A 39 15.26 -0.22 0.28
N VAL A 40 14.22 0.06 -0.50
CA VAL A 40 14.02 -0.59 -1.79
C VAL A 40 14.00 0.43 -2.91
N VAL A 41 14.64 0.09 -4.03
CA VAL A 41 14.59 0.88 -5.26
C VAL A 41 13.53 0.30 -6.17
N ILE A 42 12.54 1.10 -6.53
CA ILE A 42 11.42 0.73 -7.40
C ILE A 42 11.63 1.36 -8.77
N GLY A 43 11.49 0.56 -9.82
CA GLY A 43 11.65 0.99 -11.20
C GLY A 43 12.95 0.49 -11.84
N GLY A 44 13.23 0.93 -13.06
CA GLY A 44 14.39 0.47 -13.83
C GLY A 44 14.38 -1.04 -14.02
N ASN A 45 15.51 -1.67 -13.71
CA ASN A 45 15.69 -3.13 -13.76
C ASN A 45 15.57 -3.80 -12.37
N ASN A 46 15.11 -3.07 -11.37
CA ASN A 46 15.00 -3.58 -10.00
C ASN A 46 13.72 -4.43 -9.85
N THR A 47 13.84 -5.54 -9.14
CA THR A 47 12.72 -6.39 -8.77
C THR A 47 12.49 -6.33 -7.27
N VAL A 48 11.31 -5.88 -6.86
CA VAL A 48 10.89 -5.81 -5.46
C VAL A 48 9.74 -6.77 -5.23
N PHE A 49 9.96 -7.79 -4.39
CA PHE A 49 8.91 -8.72 -3.99
C PHE A 49 8.15 -8.16 -2.79
N SER A 50 6.83 -8.14 -2.91
CA SER A 50 5.91 -7.77 -1.84
C SER A 50 4.79 -8.82 -1.71
N PRO A 51 4.13 -8.93 -0.54
CA PRO A 51 2.94 -9.76 -0.41
C PRO A 51 1.83 -9.28 -1.33
N ALA A 52 0.97 -10.20 -1.79
CA ALA A 52 -0.29 -9.82 -2.42
C ALA A 52 -1.20 -9.12 -1.41
N TYR A 53 -2.03 -8.18 -1.86
CA TYR A 53 -2.92 -7.42 -0.99
C TYR A 53 -4.23 -7.04 -1.69
N GLY A 54 -5.18 -6.50 -0.91
CA GLY A 54 -6.48 -6.03 -1.39
C GLY A 54 -7.65 -6.96 -1.10
N SER A 55 -7.43 -8.11 -0.43
CA SER A 55 -8.52 -9.02 -0.10
C SER A 55 -9.16 -8.67 1.25
N PRO A 56 -10.51 -8.63 1.35
CA PRO A 56 -11.20 -8.54 2.62
C PRO A 56 -11.31 -9.90 3.35
N PHE A 57 -10.87 -10.99 2.70
CA PHE A 57 -11.00 -12.34 3.21
C PHE A 57 -9.64 -12.96 3.48
N VAL A 58 -9.60 -13.77 4.51
CA VAL A 58 -8.51 -14.69 4.83
C VAL A 58 -9.03 -16.12 4.83
N THR A 59 -8.14 -17.05 4.55
CA THR A 59 -8.45 -18.49 4.63
C THR A 59 -7.38 -19.16 5.47
N ASP A 60 -7.78 -19.83 6.52
CA ASP A 60 -6.90 -20.66 7.33
C ASP A 60 -7.41 -22.11 7.42
N ILE A 61 -6.55 -23.01 7.88
CA ILE A 61 -6.85 -24.44 7.89
C ILE A 61 -7.91 -24.83 8.92
N ASP A 62 -8.01 -24.07 10.02
CA ASP A 62 -8.89 -24.39 11.13
C ASP A 62 -10.29 -23.79 10.98
N LYS A 63 -10.35 -22.53 10.51
CA LYS A 63 -11.57 -21.71 10.45
C LYS A 63 -12.12 -21.52 9.04
N GLY A 64 -11.40 -22.01 8.02
CA GLY A 64 -11.80 -21.84 6.62
C GLY A 64 -11.75 -20.37 6.17
N ARG A 65 -12.60 -20.03 5.21
CA ARG A 65 -12.67 -18.67 4.64
C ARG A 65 -13.55 -17.78 5.50
N ARG A 66 -13.01 -16.64 5.93
CA ARG A 66 -13.70 -15.64 6.75
C ARG A 66 -13.21 -14.23 6.44
N TYR A 67 -13.87 -13.23 6.95
CA TYR A 67 -13.36 -11.86 6.91
C TYR A 67 -12.07 -11.73 7.74
N GLY A 68 -11.15 -10.89 7.24
CA GLY A 68 -9.91 -10.58 7.94
C GLY A 68 -10.13 -9.70 9.15
N THR A 69 -9.32 -9.92 10.20
CA THR A 69 -9.27 -9.11 11.41
C THR A 69 -7.96 -8.32 11.47
N ILE A 70 -7.86 -7.38 12.43
CA ILE A 70 -6.58 -6.67 12.66
C ILE A 70 -5.48 -7.65 13.12
N GLU A 71 -5.83 -8.70 13.84
CA GLU A 71 -4.88 -9.73 14.23
C GLU A 71 -4.32 -10.48 13.00
N ASP A 72 -5.19 -10.83 12.04
CA ASP A 72 -4.76 -11.44 10.79
C ASP A 72 -3.82 -10.51 10.02
N PHE A 73 -4.18 -9.23 9.92
CA PHE A 73 -3.36 -8.20 9.27
C PHE A 73 -1.97 -8.13 9.91
N GLN A 74 -1.89 -8.06 11.24
CA GLN A 74 -0.63 -8.03 11.98
C GLN A 74 0.19 -9.32 11.77
N ASN A 75 -0.47 -10.46 11.74
CA ASN A 75 0.19 -11.75 11.51
C ASN A 75 0.76 -11.86 10.09
N PHE A 76 0.08 -11.35 9.06
CA PHE A 76 0.62 -11.28 7.71
C PHE A 76 1.84 -10.35 7.62
N ILE A 77 1.85 -9.23 8.34
CA ILE A 77 3.02 -8.35 8.40
C ILE A 77 4.22 -9.06 9.05
N LYS A 78 4.00 -9.77 10.16
CA LYS A 78 5.05 -10.56 10.84
C LYS A 78 5.59 -11.66 9.93
N LEU A 79 4.72 -12.35 9.19
CA LEU A 79 5.12 -13.36 8.20
C LEU A 79 5.95 -12.74 7.06
N ALA A 80 5.50 -11.60 6.52
CA ALA A 80 6.25 -10.87 5.50
C ALA A 80 7.61 -10.40 6.04
N TYR A 81 7.65 -9.95 7.30
CA TYR A 81 8.90 -9.54 7.95
C TYR A 81 9.89 -10.70 8.12
N SER A 82 9.41 -11.86 8.57
CA SER A 82 10.24 -13.05 8.79
C SER A 82 10.70 -13.73 7.48
N THR A 83 10.09 -13.39 6.34
CA THR A 83 10.42 -13.97 5.04
C THR A 83 11.56 -13.17 4.39
N PRO A 84 12.78 -13.72 4.24
CA PRO A 84 13.95 -12.96 3.79
C PRO A 84 13.83 -12.48 2.33
N TYR A 85 13.09 -13.21 1.51
CA TYR A 85 12.92 -12.90 0.08
C TYR A 85 11.81 -11.87 -0.22
N LEU A 86 10.99 -11.51 0.76
CA LEU A 86 10.08 -10.38 0.63
C LEU A 86 10.81 -9.10 1.04
N HIS A 87 11.03 -8.21 0.09
CA HIS A 87 11.74 -6.95 0.31
C HIS A 87 10.84 -5.91 1.00
N HIS A 88 9.54 -6.08 0.87
CA HIS A 88 8.50 -5.13 1.27
C HIS A 88 7.48 -5.79 2.19
N SER A 89 6.97 -5.09 3.20
CA SER A 89 5.96 -5.65 4.09
C SER A 89 4.52 -5.55 3.56
N GLY A 90 4.36 -4.99 2.36
CA GLY A 90 3.07 -4.87 1.70
C GLY A 90 2.35 -3.55 1.95
N GLY A 91 1.07 -3.55 1.70
CA GLY A 91 0.12 -2.48 2.00
C GLY A 91 -1.07 -3.07 2.73
N THR A 92 -2.26 -3.02 2.14
CA THR A 92 -3.46 -3.70 2.67
C THR A 92 -3.37 -5.21 2.40
N VAL A 93 -2.57 -5.93 3.16
CA VAL A 93 -2.36 -7.40 3.01
C VAL A 93 -3.65 -8.19 3.25
N CYS A 94 -4.53 -7.69 4.12
CA CYS A 94 -5.95 -8.02 4.15
C CYS A 94 -6.70 -6.82 4.73
N GLU A 95 -8.01 -6.73 4.50
CA GLU A 95 -8.83 -5.67 5.07
C GLU A 95 -9.31 -6.06 6.48
N PRO A 96 -8.89 -5.38 7.56
CA PRO A 96 -9.35 -5.68 8.92
C PRO A 96 -10.76 -5.11 9.14
N VAL A 97 -11.79 -5.94 8.92
CA VAL A 97 -13.19 -5.49 8.97
C VAL A 97 -13.76 -5.35 10.38
N ASP A 98 -13.04 -5.85 11.38
CA ASP A 98 -13.37 -5.71 12.81
C ASP A 98 -13.10 -4.32 13.38
N LEU A 99 -12.41 -3.46 12.60
CA LEU A 99 -12.12 -2.09 13.00
C LEU A 99 -13.08 -1.07 12.36
N PRO A 100 -13.42 0.03 13.08
CA PRO A 100 -14.17 1.13 12.50
C PRO A 100 -13.48 1.71 11.27
N VAL A 101 -14.23 1.95 10.19
CA VAL A 101 -13.70 2.39 8.89
C VAL A 101 -12.89 3.69 8.98
N ASN A 102 -13.28 4.60 9.87
CA ASN A 102 -12.62 5.90 10.07
C ASN A 102 -11.26 5.81 10.80
N LYS A 103 -10.98 4.72 11.52
CA LYS A 103 -9.72 4.51 12.26
C LYS A 103 -8.84 3.41 11.66
N ARG A 104 -9.40 2.58 10.81
CA ARG A 104 -8.76 1.39 10.25
C ARG A 104 -7.40 1.67 9.60
N HIS A 105 -7.30 2.76 8.83
CA HIS A 105 -6.06 3.14 8.16
C HIS A 105 -4.92 3.43 9.14
N LEU A 106 -5.19 4.05 10.29
CA LEU A 106 -4.18 4.32 11.32
C LEU A 106 -3.65 3.02 11.94
N GLU A 107 -4.55 2.11 12.30
CA GLU A 107 -4.16 0.81 12.85
C GLU A 107 -3.35 -0.03 11.85
N MET A 108 -3.67 0.06 10.57
CA MET A 108 -2.91 -0.62 9.52
C MET A 108 -1.51 -0.02 9.36
N VAL A 109 -1.37 1.31 9.30
CA VAL A 109 -0.06 2.00 9.23
C VAL A 109 0.75 1.71 10.49
N TYR A 110 0.16 1.86 11.67
CA TYR A 110 0.80 1.55 12.94
C TYR A 110 1.30 0.11 13.01
N SER A 111 0.52 -0.83 12.50
CA SER A 111 0.92 -2.24 12.47
C SER A 111 2.16 -2.48 11.61
N HIS A 112 2.28 -1.83 10.46
CA HIS A 112 3.51 -1.88 9.65
C HIS A 112 4.71 -1.31 10.41
N ILE A 113 4.55 -0.14 11.04
CA ILE A 113 5.61 0.50 11.82
C ILE A 113 6.03 -0.38 13.00
N LYS A 114 5.08 -0.99 13.69
CA LYS A 114 5.33 -1.79 14.90
C LYS A 114 5.98 -3.14 14.61
N TYR A 115 5.50 -3.85 13.59
CA TYR A 115 5.86 -5.25 13.38
C TYR A 115 6.83 -5.50 12.22
N SER A 116 7.27 -4.45 11.52
CA SER A 116 8.25 -4.55 10.45
C SER A 116 9.17 -3.33 10.43
N ASP A 117 10.40 -3.52 9.97
CA ASP A 117 11.33 -2.44 9.65
C ASP A 117 11.56 -2.30 8.14
N LYS A 118 10.82 -3.09 7.33
CA LYS A 118 10.82 -3.03 5.86
C LYS A 118 10.00 -1.85 5.37
N ALA A 119 10.23 -1.44 4.13
CA ALA A 119 9.37 -0.49 3.43
C ALA A 119 7.92 -1.04 3.33
N PHE A 120 6.95 -0.16 3.30
CA PHE A 120 5.52 -0.53 3.17
C PHE A 120 4.75 0.55 2.42
N MET A 121 3.56 0.20 1.95
CA MET A 121 2.61 1.14 1.36
C MET A 121 1.53 1.45 2.39
N GLY A 122 1.20 2.73 2.55
CA GLY A 122 0.09 3.15 3.39
C GLY A 122 -1.27 2.74 2.81
N SER A 123 -2.29 2.75 3.66
CA SER A 123 -3.69 2.52 3.27
C SER A 123 -4.46 3.84 3.24
N VAL A 124 -4.13 4.70 2.27
CA VAL A 124 -4.65 6.07 2.17
C VAL A 124 -5.64 6.17 1.01
N THR A 125 -6.87 6.57 1.30
CA THR A 125 -7.95 6.71 0.30
C THR A 125 -8.48 8.13 0.16
N THR A 126 -8.12 9.05 1.08
CA THR A 126 -8.55 10.45 1.06
C THR A 126 -7.46 11.36 1.61
N ALA A 127 -7.50 12.66 1.28
CA ALA A 127 -6.54 13.64 1.77
C ALA A 127 -6.50 13.75 3.31
N PRO A 128 -7.62 13.76 4.05
CA PRO A 128 -7.58 13.73 5.52
C PRO A 128 -6.85 12.51 6.08
N ARG A 129 -7.10 11.31 5.52
CA ARG A 129 -6.41 10.08 5.95
C ARG A 129 -4.92 10.10 5.64
N ALA A 130 -4.51 10.80 4.57
CA ALA A 130 -3.10 11.01 4.28
C ALA A 130 -2.44 11.85 5.38
N ALA A 131 -3.06 12.97 5.77
CA ALA A 131 -2.57 13.84 6.82
C ALA A 131 -2.45 13.08 8.16
N GLU A 132 -3.51 12.40 8.59
CA GLU A 132 -3.51 11.59 9.81
C GLU A 132 -2.41 10.49 9.80
N SER A 133 -2.15 9.88 8.65
CA SER A 133 -1.12 8.84 8.52
C SER A 133 0.31 9.41 8.55
N ILE A 134 0.49 10.69 8.19
CA ILE A 134 1.79 11.38 8.26
C ILE A 134 2.09 11.83 9.69
N GLU A 135 1.06 12.16 10.47
CA GLU A 135 1.18 12.58 11.86
C GLU A 135 1.44 11.40 12.82
N LEU A 136 1.15 10.16 12.41
CA LEU A 136 1.39 8.94 13.18
C LEU A 136 2.88 8.60 13.27
#